data_8e07240c8d86f38502ddcbbfc07de306
#
_entry.id   8e07240c8d86f38502ddcbbfc07de306
#
_cell.length_a   1.000
_cell.length_b   1.000
_cell.length_c   1.000
_cell.angle_alpha   90.00
_cell.angle_beta   90.00
_cell.angle_gamma   90.00
#
_symmetry.space_group_name_H-M   'P 1'
#
loop_
_entity.id
_entity.type
_entity.pdbx_description
1 polymer ?
#
loop_
_entity_poly.entity_id
_entity_poly.type
_entity_poly.pdbx_seq_one_letter_code
_entity_poly.pdbx_strand_id
1 'polypeptide(L)'
;MKSGSIPAKADALAQRNYYDTVLQPLMNKAKENKLVLLFLDGSHFVMGCDFLGHIYGKTRRFVKTFSGRKRYNVLGALNFATKKVTTVANDSYIKAEVVCEMLRKIAEEYAGKIIHIVLDNARYQKCIVVKELAAELGIILDFIPPYSPNLNLIERLWKHVKGRLRSKYYDQFDDFKKAIDSIIEDSDKGSKELIDKLIGESVQIFDTLVPINGNSFVVDNSNEKMDQLVA
;
A
#
# COMPACT_ATOMS: atom_id res chain seq x y z
N MET A 1 -7.31 17.21 -14.68
CA MET A 1 -7.64 16.73 -13.34
C MET A 1 -7.85 15.22 -13.41
N LYS A 2 -7.20 14.42 -12.57
CA LYS A 2 -7.43 12.96 -12.56
C LYS A 2 -8.48 12.64 -11.50
N SER A 3 -9.56 11.96 -11.90
CA SER A 3 -10.57 11.46 -10.96
C SER A 3 -10.00 10.33 -10.10
N GLY A 4 -10.21 10.37 -8.80
CA GLY A 4 -10.00 9.26 -7.87
C GLY A 4 -11.29 8.46 -7.70
N SER A 5 -11.19 7.21 -7.22
CA SER A 5 -12.34 6.40 -6.81
C SER A 5 -12.29 6.17 -5.30
N ILE A 6 -13.45 6.26 -4.67
CA ILE A 6 -13.64 5.96 -3.26
C ILE A 6 -14.61 4.79 -3.18
N PRO A 7 -14.36 3.79 -2.32
CA PRO A 7 -15.32 2.72 -2.10
C PRO A 7 -16.68 3.29 -1.64
N ALA A 8 -17.77 2.87 -2.27
CA ALA A 8 -19.10 3.39 -1.93
C ALA A 8 -19.54 3.11 -0.47
N LYS A 9 -18.89 2.15 0.19
CA LYS A 9 -19.13 1.78 1.60
C LYS A 9 -18.10 2.42 2.56
N ALA A 10 -17.25 3.35 2.08
CA ALA A 10 -16.31 4.05 2.94
C ALA A 10 -17.05 4.97 3.92
N ASP A 11 -16.65 4.91 5.18
CA ASP A 11 -17.16 5.78 6.25
C ASP A 11 -16.11 6.85 6.56
N ALA A 12 -16.36 8.07 6.09
CA ALA A 12 -15.44 9.19 6.25
C ALA A 12 -15.23 9.57 7.73
N LEU A 13 -16.28 9.47 8.55
CA LEU A 13 -16.18 9.79 9.99
C LEU A 13 -15.33 8.75 10.73
N ALA A 14 -15.54 7.45 10.44
CA ALA A 14 -14.72 6.38 11.01
C ALA A 14 -13.26 6.49 10.57
N GLN A 15 -12.99 6.87 9.31
CA GLN A 15 -11.64 7.11 8.80
C GLN A 15 -10.97 8.28 9.52
N ARG A 16 -11.67 9.40 9.66
CA ARG A 16 -11.16 10.59 10.38
C ARG A 16 -10.85 10.25 11.83
N ASN A 17 -11.79 9.63 12.53
CA ASN A 17 -11.59 9.25 13.92
C ASN A 17 -10.38 8.32 14.09
N TYR A 18 -10.25 7.29 13.25
CA TYR A 18 -9.09 6.38 13.30
C TYR A 18 -7.78 7.12 13.01
N TYR A 19 -7.78 8.02 12.03
CA TYR A 19 -6.60 8.82 11.72
C TYR A 19 -6.18 9.68 12.91
N ASP A 20 -7.09 10.44 13.49
CA ASP A 20 -6.80 11.39 14.56
C ASP A 20 -6.42 10.69 15.87
N THR A 21 -7.09 9.56 16.19
CA THR A 21 -6.90 8.89 17.48
C THR A 21 -5.84 7.80 17.48
N VAL A 22 -5.55 7.19 16.33
CA VAL A 22 -4.63 6.05 16.23
C VAL A 22 -3.46 6.33 15.30
N LEU A 23 -3.73 6.61 14.02
CA LEU A 23 -2.70 6.63 13.00
C LEU A 23 -1.74 7.81 13.13
N GLN A 24 -2.27 9.03 13.29
CA GLN A 24 -1.46 10.24 13.42
C GLN A 24 -0.54 10.20 14.67
N PRO A 25 -1.00 9.80 15.87
CA PRO A 25 -0.13 9.60 17.03
C PRO A 25 0.98 8.57 16.80
N LEU A 26 0.67 7.45 16.12
CA LEU A 26 1.68 6.43 15.78
C LEU A 26 2.71 6.96 14.79
N MET A 27 2.27 7.69 13.76
CA MET A 27 3.17 8.34 12.78
C MET A 27 4.12 9.34 13.46
N ASN A 28 3.64 10.14 14.41
CA ASN A 28 4.46 11.07 15.15
C ASN A 28 5.50 10.35 16.02
N LYS A 29 5.10 9.31 16.77
CA LYS A 29 6.03 8.48 17.55
C LYS A 29 7.08 7.79 16.68
N ALA A 30 6.69 7.33 15.48
CA ALA A 30 7.61 6.71 14.54
C ALA A 30 8.65 7.70 13.98
N LYS A 31 8.25 8.96 13.70
CA LYS A 31 9.19 10.04 13.33
C LYS A 31 10.21 10.33 14.42
N GLU A 32 9.81 10.24 15.67
CA GLU A 32 10.66 10.40 16.84
C GLU A 32 11.49 9.14 17.17
N ASN A 33 11.44 8.09 16.33
CA ASN A 33 12.08 6.80 16.55
C ASN A 33 11.69 6.08 17.87
N LYS A 34 10.52 6.40 18.44
CA LYS A 34 9.99 5.77 19.66
C LYS A 34 9.38 4.40 19.40
N LEU A 35 8.98 4.14 18.17
CA LEU A 35 8.44 2.86 17.71
C LEU A 35 8.71 2.64 16.22
N VAL A 36 8.53 1.40 15.78
CA VAL A 36 8.51 1.04 14.36
C VAL A 36 7.06 0.97 13.90
N LEU A 37 6.71 1.76 12.89
CA LEU A 37 5.38 1.75 12.27
C LEU A 37 5.51 1.17 10.85
N LEU A 38 4.83 0.06 10.61
CA LEU A 38 4.81 -0.64 9.33
C LEU A 38 3.41 -0.62 8.73
N PHE A 39 3.33 -0.48 7.41
CA PHE A 39 2.10 -0.63 6.63
C PHE A 39 2.17 -1.94 5.87
N LEU A 40 1.27 -2.88 6.16
CA LEU A 40 1.22 -4.22 5.59
C LEU A 40 0.08 -4.36 4.59
N ASP A 41 0.38 -4.86 3.41
CA ASP A 41 -0.63 -5.25 2.42
C ASP A 41 -0.07 -6.24 1.40
N GLY A 42 -0.98 -6.98 0.76
CA GLY A 42 -0.66 -7.97 -0.28
C GLY A 42 -1.05 -7.50 -1.67
N SER A 43 -0.09 -7.46 -2.60
CA SER A 43 -0.36 -7.15 -3.99
C SER A 43 -0.26 -8.37 -4.89
N HIS A 44 -1.19 -8.45 -5.84
CA HIS A 44 -1.22 -9.47 -6.87
C HIS A 44 -0.77 -8.88 -8.21
N PHE A 45 0.21 -9.55 -8.83
CA PHE A 45 0.72 -9.20 -10.15
C PHE A 45 0.41 -10.35 -11.11
N VAL A 46 -0.38 -10.08 -12.14
CA VAL A 46 -0.77 -11.08 -13.15
C VAL A 46 -0.05 -10.76 -14.44
N MET A 47 0.78 -11.73 -14.90
CA MET A 47 1.46 -11.58 -16.18
C MET A 47 0.44 -11.64 -17.32
N GLY A 48 0.44 -10.64 -18.18
CA GLY A 48 -0.23 -10.69 -19.49
C GLY A 48 -1.43 -9.80 -19.73
N CYS A 49 -2.18 -9.31 -18.73
CA CYS A 49 -3.39 -8.57 -19.07
C CYS A 49 -3.62 -7.25 -18.34
N ASP A 50 -3.04 -7.02 -17.19
CA ASP A 50 -3.51 -5.93 -16.32
C ASP A 50 -2.68 -4.64 -16.39
N PHE A 51 -1.63 -4.63 -17.21
CA PHE A 51 -0.69 -3.50 -17.25
C PHE A 51 -0.70 -2.72 -18.57
N LEU A 52 -1.77 -2.81 -19.35
CA LEU A 52 -1.95 -1.99 -20.54
C LEU A 52 -2.31 -0.56 -20.09
N GLY A 53 -1.42 0.39 -20.36
CA GLY A 53 -1.69 1.81 -20.18
C GLY A 53 -2.46 2.38 -21.39
N HIS A 54 -3.09 3.54 -21.21
CA HIS A 54 -3.63 4.30 -22.33
C HIS A 54 -2.49 4.97 -23.10
N ILE A 55 -2.38 4.65 -24.40
CA ILE A 55 -1.46 5.29 -25.33
C ILE A 55 -2.31 6.21 -26.20
N TYR A 56 -2.15 7.52 -26.02
CA TYR A 56 -2.83 8.50 -26.85
C TYR A 56 -2.04 8.69 -28.16
N GLY A 57 -2.70 8.52 -29.31
CA GLY A 57 -2.10 8.70 -30.63
C GLY A 57 -3.15 8.61 -31.74
N LYS A 58 -2.83 9.16 -32.92
CA LYS A 58 -3.71 9.11 -34.09
C LYS A 58 -3.91 7.69 -34.66
N THR A 59 -2.97 6.78 -34.38
CA THR A 59 -3.02 5.39 -34.84
C THR A 59 -3.09 4.43 -33.68
N ARG A 60 -3.92 3.38 -33.81
CA ARG A 60 -4.04 2.31 -32.81
C ARG A 60 -2.72 1.53 -32.75
N ARG A 61 -2.17 1.39 -31.57
CA ARG A 61 -0.97 0.58 -31.31
C ARG A 61 -1.35 -0.68 -30.58
N PHE A 62 -0.73 -1.80 -30.96
CA PHE A 62 -0.91 -3.11 -30.32
C PHE A 62 0.34 -3.43 -29.54
N VAL A 63 0.16 -3.88 -28.30
CA VAL A 63 1.25 -4.39 -27.45
C VAL A 63 1.12 -5.88 -27.37
N LYS A 64 2.23 -6.59 -27.57
CA LYS A 64 2.30 -8.03 -27.41
C LYS A 64 1.98 -8.37 -25.94
N THR A 65 1.12 -9.34 -25.71
CA THR A 65 0.74 -9.80 -24.38
C THR A 65 0.99 -11.28 -24.23
N PHE A 66 1.26 -11.73 -23.01
CA PHE A 66 1.46 -13.15 -22.71
C PHE A 66 0.14 -13.91 -22.82
N SER A 67 0.18 -15.11 -23.43
CA SER A 67 -0.99 -15.99 -23.51
C SER A 67 -1.05 -16.86 -22.26
N GLY A 68 -1.95 -16.53 -21.34
CA GLY A 68 -2.15 -17.24 -20.07
C GLY A 68 -2.19 -16.29 -18.88
N ARG A 69 -2.41 -16.85 -17.69
CA ARG A 69 -2.46 -16.08 -16.43
C ARG A 69 -1.54 -16.73 -15.42
N LYS A 70 -0.34 -16.23 -15.30
CA LYS A 70 0.57 -16.56 -14.20
C LYS A 70 0.51 -15.43 -13.17
N ARG A 71 0.41 -15.79 -11.91
CA ARG A 71 0.26 -14.83 -10.81
C ARG A 71 1.49 -14.87 -9.91
N TYR A 72 2.00 -13.70 -9.59
CA TYR A 72 3.00 -13.48 -8.56
C TYR A 72 2.39 -12.62 -7.46
N ASN A 73 2.41 -13.10 -6.22
CA ASN A 73 1.86 -12.41 -5.07
C ASN A 73 2.99 -11.93 -4.19
N VAL A 74 2.93 -10.68 -3.78
CA VAL A 74 3.90 -10.08 -2.87
C VAL A 74 3.15 -9.52 -1.67
N LEU A 75 3.44 -10.05 -0.48
CA LEU A 75 3.08 -9.42 0.79
C LEU A 75 4.22 -8.48 1.15
N GLY A 76 3.93 -7.21 1.35
CA GLY A 76 4.91 -6.20 1.68
C GLY A 76 4.62 -5.51 3.00
N ALA A 77 5.66 -5.12 3.70
CA ALA A 77 5.62 -4.28 4.89
C ALA A 77 6.51 -3.05 4.67
N LEU A 78 5.88 -1.89 4.59
CA LEU A 78 6.55 -0.60 4.37
C LEU A 78 6.80 0.08 5.71
N ASN A 79 8.06 0.33 6.05
CA ASN A 79 8.41 1.13 7.22
C ASN A 79 8.14 2.61 6.97
N PHE A 80 7.32 3.22 7.81
CA PHE A 80 6.91 4.62 7.67
C PHE A 80 8.10 5.60 7.77
N ALA A 81 9.01 5.39 8.72
CA ALA A 81 10.12 6.30 8.97
C ALA A 81 11.27 6.12 7.97
N THR A 82 11.70 4.88 7.74
CA THR A 82 12.86 4.58 6.88
C THR A 82 12.51 4.41 5.42
N LYS A 83 11.23 4.19 5.10
CA LYS A 83 10.69 3.83 3.78
C LYS A 83 11.18 2.47 3.25
N LYS A 84 11.90 1.70 4.06
CA LYS A 84 12.32 0.34 3.72
C LYS A 84 11.10 -0.57 3.53
N VAL A 85 11.18 -1.45 2.54
CA VAL A 85 10.13 -2.41 2.23
C VAL A 85 10.65 -3.84 2.49
N THR A 86 10.01 -4.54 3.41
CA THR A 86 10.27 -5.96 3.65
C THR A 86 9.21 -6.78 2.92
N THR A 87 9.60 -7.82 2.18
CA THR A 87 8.66 -8.60 1.35
C THR A 87 8.74 -10.09 1.62
N VAL A 88 7.60 -10.76 1.43
CA VAL A 88 7.45 -12.21 1.27
C VAL A 88 6.63 -12.46 0.02
N ALA A 89 7.11 -13.29 -0.89
CA ALA A 89 6.45 -13.49 -2.18
C ALA A 89 6.23 -14.97 -2.50
N ASN A 90 5.17 -15.25 -3.26
CA ASN A 90 4.87 -16.59 -3.76
C ASN A 90 4.08 -16.59 -5.07
N ASP A 91 4.02 -17.75 -5.72
CA ASP A 91 3.30 -17.97 -6.98
C ASP A 91 1.90 -18.61 -6.75
N SER A 92 1.46 -18.76 -5.49
CA SER A 92 0.21 -19.41 -5.13
C SER A 92 -0.83 -18.40 -4.59
N TYR A 93 -1.01 -18.35 -3.28
CA TYR A 93 -1.96 -17.44 -2.61
C TYR A 93 -1.34 -16.86 -1.35
N ILE A 94 -1.69 -15.62 -1.03
CA ILE A 94 -1.40 -15.05 0.29
C ILE A 94 -2.42 -15.62 1.28
N LYS A 95 -1.91 -16.46 2.20
CA LYS A 95 -2.68 -17.08 3.29
C LYS A 95 -2.10 -16.66 4.63
N ALA A 96 -2.70 -17.15 5.72
CA ALA A 96 -2.24 -16.88 7.08
C ALA A 96 -0.76 -17.25 7.32
N GLU A 97 -0.29 -18.35 6.70
CA GLU A 97 1.09 -18.80 6.82
C GLU A 97 2.09 -17.78 6.28
N VAL A 98 1.75 -17.11 5.16
CA VAL A 98 2.59 -16.05 4.56
C VAL A 98 2.64 -14.83 5.47
N VAL A 99 1.51 -14.49 6.12
CA VAL A 99 1.49 -13.40 7.11
C VAL A 99 2.33 -13.77 8.33
N CYS A 100 2.23 -15.01 8.82
CA CYS A 100 3.05 -15.49 9.93
C CYS A 100 4.55 -15.47 9.61
N GLU A 101 4.94 -15.83 8.39
CA GLU A 101 6.32 -15.71 7.92
C GLU A 101 6.78 -14.25 7.93
N MET A 102 5.95 -13.34 7.43
CA MET A 102 6.22 -11.90 7.46
C MET A 102 6.39 -11.38 8.90
N LEU A 103 5.51 -11.77 9.83
CA LEU A 103 5.60 -11.35 11.24
C LEU A 103 6.92 -11.78 11.88
N ARG A 104 7.38 -13.03 11.66
CA ARG A 104 8.66 -13.51 12.15
C ARG A 104 9.83 -12.71 11.58
N LYS A 105 9.80 -12.45 10.27
CA LYS A 105 10.83 -11.66 9.59
C LYS A 105 10.90 -10.22 10.13
N ILE A 106 9.74 -9.60 10.40
CA ILE A 106 9.65 -8.27 11.02
C ILE A 106 10.17 -8.29 12.44
N ALA A 107 9.80 -9.30 13.25
CA ALA A 107 10.25 -9.42 14.64
C ALA A 107 11.78 -9.57 14.73
N GLU A 108 12.38 -10.33 13.82
CA GLU A 108 13.83 -10.47 13.72
C GLU A 108 14.51 -9.16 13.30
N GLU A 109 13.98 -8.50 12.25
CA GLU A 109 14.54 -7.26 11.70
C GLU A 109 14.49 -6.09 12.69
N TYR A 110 13.45 -6.02 13.52
CA TYR A 110 13.23 -4.93 14.48
C TYR A 110 13.29 -5.39 15.93
N ALA A 111 14.13 -6.40 16.23
CA ALA A 111 14.27 -6.93 17.57
C ALA A 111 14.53 -5.84 18.61
N GLY A 112 13.84 -5.94 19.76
CA GLY A 112 13.95 -4.98 20.87
C GLY A 112 13.24 -3.65 20.69
N LYS A 113 12.49 -3.46 19.59
CA LYS A 113 11.68 -2.26 19.35
C LYS A 113 10.20 -2.53 19.56
N ILE A 114 9.45 -1.48 19.87
CA ILE A 114 7.98 -1.52 19.87
C ILE A 114 7.53 -1.50 18.41
N ILE A 115 6.77 -2.50 17.97
CA ILE A 115 6.37 -2.68 16.58
C ILE A 115 4.86 -2.55 16.46
N HIS A 116 4.43 -1.62 15.62
CA HIS A 116 3.04 -1.45 15.20
C HIS A 116 2.91 -1.77 13.71
N ILE A 117 1.93 -2.58 13.36
CA ILE A 117 1.62 -2.92 11.97
C ILE A 117 0.20 -2.47 11.65
N VAL A 118 0.08 -1.52 10.72
CA VAL A 118 -1.19 -1.08 10.13
C VAL A 118 -1.54 -2.02 8.98
N LEU A 119 -2.72 -2.63 9.02
CA LEU A 119 -3.15 -3.61 8.05
C LEU A 119 -4.67 -3.54 7.81
N ASP A 120 -5.11 -4.10 6.69
CA ASP A 120 -6.51 -4.16 6.34
C ASP A 120 -7.27 -5.25 7.11
N ASN A 121 -8.57 -5.39 6.79
CA ASN A 121 -9.44 -6.34 7.44
C ASN A 121 -9.54 -7.70 6.70
N ALA A 122 -8.55 -8.08 5.87
CA ALA A 122 -8.58 -9.35 5.17
C ALA A 122 -8.67 -10.54 6.12
N ARG A 123 -9.46 -11.55 5.77
CA ARG A 123 -9.73 -12.71 6.65
C ARG A 123 -8.45 -13.42 7.09
N TYR A 124 -7.48 -13.57 6.19
CA TYR A 124 -6.21 -14.23 6.47
C TYR A 124 -5.30 -13.43 7.40
N GLN A 125 -5.50 -12.10 7.50
CA GLN A 125 -4.77 -11.23 8.44
C GLN A 125 -5.42 -11.19 9.83
N LYS A 126 -6.75 -11.41 9.90
CA LYS A 126 -7.52 -11.37 11.14
C LYS A 126 -7.71 -12.72 11.83
N CYS A 127 -7.20 -13.80 11.25
CA CYS A 127 -7.37 -15.14 11.82
C CYS A 127 -6.64 -15.27 13.16
N ILE A 128 -7.08 -16.24 13.98
CA ILE A 128 -6.59 -16.43 15.34
C ILE A 128 -5.09 -16.71 15.36
N VAL A 129 -4.59 -17.53 14.46
CA VAL A 129 -3.17 -17.92 14.36
C VAL A 129 -2.26 -16.69 14.14
N VAL A 130 -2.68 -15.74 13.31
CA VAL A 130 -1.91 -14.50 13.07
C VAL A 130 -1.90 -13.61 14.30
N LYS A 131 -3.04 -13.48 15.00
CA LYS A 131 -3.15 -12.66 16.20
C LYS A 131 -2.36 -13.25 17.38
N GLU A 132 -2.41 -14.55 17.57
CA GLU A 132 -1.65 -15.27 18.62
C GLU A 132 -0.15 -15.12 18.38
N LEU A 133 0.32 -15.36 17.14
CA LEU A 133 1.72 -15.17 16.80
C LEU A 133 2.18 -13.71 16.95
N ALA A 134 1.36 -12.75 16.56
CA ALA A 134 1.69 -11.33 16.74
C ALA A 134 1.86 -10.99 18.23
N ALA A 135 0.96 -11.49 19.09
CA ALA A 135 1.04 -11.31 20.55
C ALA A 135 2.29 -11.97 21.12
N GLU A 136 2.63 -13.19 20.70
CA GLU A 136 3.84 -13.91 21.10
C GLU A 136 5.12 -13.13 20.73
N LEU A 137 5.14 -12.53 19.54
CA LEU A 137 6.26 -11.73 19.03
C LEU A 137 6.28 -10.29 19.57
N GLY A 138 5.30 -9.88 20.39
CA GLY A 138 5.18 -8.52 20.90
C GLY A 138 4.83 -7.48 19.82
N ILE A 139 4.19 -7.89 18.73
CA ILE A 139 3.77 -7.04 17.61
C ILE A 139 2.32 -6.60 17.82
N ILE A 140 2.06 -5.30 17.71
CA ILE A 140 0.73 -4.71 17.80
C ILE A 140 0.13 -4.59 16.40
N LEU A 141 -1.06 -5.18 16.20
CA LEU A 141 -1.79 -5.14 14.95
C LEU A 141 -2.87 -4.06 14.99
N ASP A 142 -2.72 -3.03 14.17
CA ASP A 142 -3.64 -1.89 14.07
C ASP A 142 -4.48 -2.02 12.80
N PHE A 143 -5.71 -2.53 12.94
CA PHE A 143 -6.61 -2.73 11.80
C PHE A 143 -7.29 -1.42 11.41
N ILE A 144 -7.16 -1.02 10.12
CA ILE A 144 -7.85 0.15 9.59
C ILE A 144 -9.37 -0.07 9.48
N PRO A 145 -10.19 0.99 9.49
CA PRO A 145 -11.63 0.87 9.24
C PRO A 145 -11.91 0.15 7.90
N PRO A 146 -13.02 -0.59 7.80
CA PRO A 146 -13.40 -1.24 6.55
C PRO A 146 -13.49 -0.24 5.38
N TYR A 147 -13.14 -0.70 4.19
CA TYR A 147 -13.18 0.11 2.95
C TYR A 147 -12.34 1.40 2.98
N SER A 148 -11.19 1.36 3.66
CA SER A 148 -10.30 2.51 3.85
C SER A 148 -8.88 2.29 3.32
N PRO A 149 -8.68 1.87 2.04
CA PRO A 149 -7.35 1.61 1.49
C PRO A 149 -6.48 2.88 1.44
N ASN A 150 -7.10 4.07 1.39
CA ASN A 150 -6.42 5.36 1.44
C ASN A 150 -5.61 5.58 2.73
N LEU A 151 -5.95 4.88 3.83
CA LEU A 151 -5.22 4.92 5.10
C LEU A 151 -4.00 4.00 5.11
N ASN A 152 -3.86 3.07 4.15
CA ASN A 152 -2.72 2.17 4.05
C ASN A 152 -1.70 2.70 3.03
N LEU A 153 -0.60 3.27 3.51
CA LEU A 153 0.39 3.94 2.66
C LEU A 153 1.09 3.02 1.66
N ILE A 154 1.19 1.71 1.93
CA ILE A 154 1.82 0.75 1.01
C ILE A 154 1.05 0.61 -0.32
N GLU A 155 -0.24 0.95 -0.35
CA GLU A 155 -1.04 0.96 -1.58
C GLU A 155 -0.46 1.90 -2.64
N ARG A 156 0.19 2.99 -2.22
CA ARG A 156 0.87 3.92 -3.12
C ARG A 156 2.10 3.27 -3.77
N LEU A 157 2.83 2.43 -3.00
CA LEU A 157 3.93 1.65 -3.54
C LEU A 157 3.42 0.66 -4.60
N TRP A 158 2.33 -0.07 -4.31
CA TRP A 158 1.76 -1.00 -5.28
C TRP A 158 1.30 -0.30 -6.57
N LYS A 159 0.71 0.88 -6.44
CA LYS A 159 0.33 1.71 -7.59
C LYS A 159 1.56 2.12 -8.42
N HIS A 160 2.66 2.46 -7.77
CA HIS A 160 3.92 2.78 -8.43
C HIS A 160 4.50 1.56 -9.17
N VAL A 161 4.63 0.43 -8.49
CA VAL A 161 5.15 -0.82 -9.08
C VAL A 161 4.32 -1.23 -10.31
N LYS A 162 2.98 -1.26 -10.17
CA LYS A 162 2.07 -1.55 -11.29
C LYS A 162 2.24 -0.54 -12.43
N GLY A 163 2.45 0.73 -12.10
CA GLY A 163 2.72 1.79 -13.09
C GLY A 163 4.00 1.56 -13.89
N ARG A 164 5.07 1.10 -13.25
CA ARG A 164 6.36 0.80 -13.88
C ARG A 164 6.32 -0.44 -14.78
N LEU A 165 5.39 -1.36 -14.53
CA LEU A 165 5.18 -2.56 -15.34
C LEU A 165 4.30 -2.31 -16.57
N ARG A 166 3.61 -1.14 -16.65
CA ARG A 166 2.68 -0.86 -17.75
C ARG A 166 3.37 -0.88 -19.11
N SER A 167 2.67 -1.48 -20.08
CA SER A 167 3.10 -1.57 -21.49
C SER A 167 4.45 -2.26 -21.70
N LYS A 168 4.91 -3.04 -20.73
CA LYS A 168 6.10 -3.90 -20.85
C LYS A 168 5.67 -5.32 -21.16
N TYR A 169 6.41 -5.97 -22.07
CA TYR A 169 6.23 -7.37 -22.41
C TYR A 169 7.33 -8.21 -21.75
N TYR A 170 6.96 -9.35 -21.21
CA TYR A 170 7.86 -10.32 -20.62
C TYR A 170 7.63 -11.68 -21.29
N ASP A 171 8.68 -12.32 -21.82
CA ASP A 171 8.60 -13.63 -22.45
C ASP A 171 8.46 -14.75 -21.41
N GLN A 172 9.19 -14.61 -20.30
CA GLN A 172 9.22 -15.61 -19.24
C GLN A 172 8.66 -15.04 -17.93
N PHE A 173 8.01 -15.92 -17.17
CA PHE A 173 7.42 -15.54 -15.88
C PHE A 173 8.49 -15.12 -14.85
N ASP A 174 9.66 -15.74 -14.91
CA ASP A 174 10.76 -15.40 -14.01
C ASP A 174 11.31 -13.99 -14.27
N ASP A 175 11.34 -13.56 -15.54
CA ASP A 175 11.71 -12.17 -15.87
C ASP A 175 10.69 -11.16 -15.35
N PHE A 176 9.41 -11.53 -15.41
CA PHE A 176 8.34 -10.72 -14.84
C PHE A 176 8.48 -10.59 -13.30
N LYS A 177 8.77 -11.70 -12.59
CA LYS A 177 9.03 -11.68 -11.14
C LYS A 177 10.24 -10.80 -10.80
N LYS A 178 11.38 -11.04 -11.47
CA LYS A 178 12.60 -10.24 -11.29
C LYS A 178 12.38 -8.75 -11.52
N ALA A 179 11.57 -8.40 -12.53
CA ALA A 179 11.23 -7.00 -12.78
C ALA A 179 10.43 -6.37 -11.63
N ILE A 180 9.49 -7.12 -11.02
CA ILE A 180 8.73 -6.66 -9.86
C ILE A 180 9.66 -6.47 -8.66
N ASP A 181 10.47 -7.47 -8.35
CA ASP A 181 11.40 -7.45 -7.22
C ASP A 181 12.42 -6.32 -7.37
N SER A 182 12.99 -6.13 -8.57
CA SER A 182 13.90 -5.02 -8.86
C SER A 182 13.24 -3.65 -8.67
N ILE A 183 11.98 -3.45 -9.10
CA ILE A 183 11.27 -2.19 -8.89
C ILE A 183 11.03 -1.92 -7.40
N ILE A 184 10.73 -2.95 -6.61
CA ILE A 184 10.57 -2.84 -5.16
C ILE A 184 11.91 -2.50 -4.49
N GLU A 185 12.98 -3.20 -4.86
CA GLU A 185 14.34 -2.96 -4.36
C GLU A 185 14.87 -1.58 -4.76
N ASP A 186 14.64 -1.15 -6.00
CA ASP A 186 14.99 0.20 -6.45
C ASP A 186 14.23 1.27 -5.67
N SER A 187 13.00 0.96 -5.27
CA SER A 187 12.22 1.82 -4.38
C SER A 187 12.83 1.92 -2.97
N ASP A 188 13.49 0.87 -2.50
CA ASP A 188 14.21 0.87 -1.20
C ASP A 188 15.58 1.58 -1.29
N LYS A 189 16.29 1.41 -2.39
CA LYS A 189 17.67 1.93 -2.60
C LYS A 189 17.74 3.28 -3.34
N GLY A 190 16.72 3.52 -4.20
CA GLY A 190 16.69 4.69 -5.08
C GLY A 190 16.00 5.85 -4.44
N SER A 191 16.62 7.01 -4.61
CA SER A 191 16.13 8.36 -4.28
C SER A 191 15.07 8.39 -3.18
N LYS A 192 15.52 8.49 -1.95
CA LYS A 192 14.68 8.81 -0.79
C LYS A 192 13.63 9.87 -1.16
N GLU A 193 14.02 10.83 -2.01
CA GLU A 193 13.13 11.84 -2.60
C GLU A 193 11.96 11.25 -3.43
N LEU A 194 12.19 10.19 -4.22
CA LEU A 194 11.12 9.59 -5.02
C LEU A 194 10.09 8.90 -4.13
N ILE A 195 10.54 8.17 -3.11
CA ILE A 195 9.66 7.48 -2.18
C ILE A 195 8.99 8.45 -1.23
N ASP A 196 9.70 9.45 -0.73
CA ASP A 196 9.12 10.52 0.08
C ASP A 196 8.04 11.27 -0.72
N LYS A 197 8.26 11.51 -2.02
CA LYS A 197 7.27 12.12 -2.91
C LYS A 197 6.09 11.19 -3.23
N LEU A 198 6.32 9.87 -3.35
CA LEU A 198 5.28 8.88 -3.64
C LEU A 198 4.43 8.55 -2.41
N ILE A 199 5.09 8.28 -1.30
CA ILE A 199 4.42 7.84 -0.08
C ILE A 199 3.93 9.04 0.70
N GLY A 200 4.67 10.15 0.69
CA GLY A 200 4.35 11.38 1.42
C GLY A 200 4.16 11.13 2.91
N GLU A 201 4.01 12.18 3.68
CA GLU A 201 3.69 12.10 5.10
C GLU A 201 2.19 12.25 5.38
N SER A 202 1.41 12.61 4.38
CA SER A 202 -0.03 12.83 4.49
C SER A 202 -0.82 11.63 4.02
N VAL A 203 -1.73 11.18 4.84
CA VAL A 203 -2.77 10.22 4.48
C VAL A 203 -3.93 10.99 3.88
N GLN A 204 -4.48 10.49 2.78
CA GLN A 204 -5.65 11.11 2.15
C GLN A 204 -6.90 10.82 3.00
N ILE A 205 -7.54 11.86 3.52
CA ILE A 205 -8.74 11.74 4.34
C ILE A 205 -9.89 12.42 3.61
N PHE A 206 -11.02 11.76 3.57
CA PHE A 206 -12.22 12.28 2.91
C PHE A 206 -13.13 12.93 3.94
N ASP A 207 -13.28 14.24 3.89
CA ASP A 207 -14.03 15.00 4.92
C ASP A 207 -15.51 15.15 4.62
N THR A 208 -15.92 15.20 3.35
CA THR A 208 -17.32 15.48 3.00
C THR A 208 -17.74 14.91 1.66
N LEU A 209 -18.94 14.35 1.61
CA LEU A 209 -19.64 14.06 0.37
C LEU A 209 -20.32 15.35 -0.11
N VAL A 210 -19.82 15.95 -1.19
CA VAL A 210 -20.47 17.11 -1.82
C VAL A 210 -21.31 16.60 -2.98
N PRO A 211 -22.66 16.73 -2.95
CA PRO A 211 -23.50 16.37 -4.07
C PRO A 211 -23.33 17.39 -5.20
N ILE A 212 -22.92 16.95 -6.37
CA ILE A 212 -22.87 17.76 -7.59
C ILE A 212 -23.70 17.05 -8.67
N ASN A 213 -24.76 17.71 -9.15
CA ASN A 213 -25.65 17.19 -10.22
C ASN A 213 -26.18 15.78 -9.96
N GLY A 214 -26.65 15.48 -8.74
CA GLY A 214 -27.20 14.17 -8.38
C GLY A 214 -26.16 13.08 -8.10
N ASN A 215 -24.87 13.35 -8.28
CA ASN A 215 -23.77 12.47 -7.89
C ASN A 215 -23.08 12.98 -6.63
N SER A 216 -22.68 12.07 -5.76
CA SER A 216 -21.90 12.41 -4.56
C SER A 216 -20.41 12.38 -4.88
N PHE A 217 -19.73 13.50 -4.68
CA PHE A 217 -18.28 13.59 -4.77
C PHE A 217 -17.70 13.84 -3.38
N VAL A 218 -16.55 13.26 -3.10
CA VAL A 218 -15.81 13.52 -1.87
C VAL A 218 -14.68 14.49 -2.21
N VAL A 219 -14.61 15.58 -1.48
CA VAL A 219 -13.53 16.56 -1.60
C VAL A 219 -12.41 16.16 -0.64
N ASP A 220 -11.20 16.09 -1.15
CA ASP A 220 -9.99 15.88 -0.37
C ASP A 220 -9.49 17.23 0.14
N ASN A 221 -9.72 17.50 1.43
CA ASN A 221 -9.30 18.73 2.08
C ASN A 221 -7.87 18.63 2.66
N SER A 222 -7.11 17.59 2.36
CA SER A 222 -5.74 17.44 2.87
C SER A 222 -4.77 18.54 2.42
N ASN A 223 -5.15 19.34 1.40
CA ASN A 223 -4.31 20.41 0.84
C ASN A 223 -4.71 21.86 1.24
N GLU A 224 -5.81 22.06 1.97
CA GLU A 224 -6.23 23.43 2.33
C GLU A 224 -5.29 24.19 3.30
N LYS A 225 -4.34 23.50 3.92
CA LYS A 225 -3.34 24.16 4.78
C LYS A 225 -2.15 24.78 4.04
N MET A 226 -1.99 24.54 2.73
CA MET A 226 -0.87 25.11 1.97
C MET A 226 -1.20 26.45 1.29
N ASP A 227 -2.47 26.72 0.98
CA ASP A 227 -2.86 27.96 0.28
C ASP A 227 -3.04 29.18 1.20
N GLN A 228 -3.08 28.99 2.52
CA GLN A 228 -3.15 30.08 3.49
C GLN A 228 -1.79 30.66 3.92
N LEU A 229 -0.69 30.11 3.40
CA LEU A 229 0.68 30.61 3.69
C LEU A 229 1.28 31.42 2.54
N VAL A 230 0.52 31.71 1.49
CA VAL A 230 0.97 32.48 0.31
C VAL A 230 0.00 33.65 0.00
N ALA A 231 -0.66 34.20 1.00
CA ALA A 231 -1.41 35.47 0.87
C ALA A 231 -0.84 36.51 1.83
#